data_2551fca1ca4fde557a645727fb703fde
#
_entry.id   2551fca1ca4fde557a645727fb703fde
#
_cell.length_a   1.000
_cell.length_b   1.000
_cell.length_c   1.000
_cell.angle_alpha   90.00
_cell.angle_beta   90.00
_cell.angle_gamma   90.00
#
_symmetry.space_group_name_H-M   'P 1'
#
loop_
_entity.id
_entity.type
_entity.pdbx_description
1 polymer ?
#
loop_
_entity_poly.entity_id
_entity_poly.type
_entity_poly.pdbx_seq_one_letter_code
_entity_poly.pdbx_strand_id
1 'polypeptide(L)'
;IKIILMSNYVSHLECSFSKKRYTKDKIHNLSEESKPILVKYDFKKILTDYSYNDFVNRHTDYPGFWKYLPLLPINSSNSIIDLGELITPLIKINVTKFPKNSKIFVKDEGRLPTGSFKARGLALAVAKAKEFGIQKMAIPTNGNAGAALAAYASKANIESIVLCPDDTPKININEAALQGAKTIVVNGLIN
;
A
#
# COMPACT_ATOMS: atom_id res chain seq x y z
N ILE A 1 -13.07 -0.65 -23.56
CA ILE A 1 -12.77 -1.09 -22.17
C ILE A 1 -13.88 -0.53 -21.30
N LYS A 2 -14.70 -1.42 -20.71
CA LYS A 2 -15.78 -1.01 -19.81
C LYS A 2 -15.15 -0.54 -18.50
N ILE A 3 -15.25 0.75 -18.17
CA ILE A 3 -14.87 1.28 -16.85
C ILE A 3 -15.88 0.72 -15.86
N ILE A 4 -15.46 -0.22 -15.03
CA ILE A 4 -16.28 -0.70 -13.93
C ILE A 4 -16.01 0.27 -12.77
N LEU A 5 -16.95 1.19 -12.54
CA LEU A 5 -17.00 1.94 -11.29
C LEU A 5 -17.26 0.94 -10.17
N MET A 6 -16.33 0.83 -9.25
CA MET A 6 -16.43 -0.08 -8.12
C MET A 6 -16.98 0.68 -6.92
N SER A 7 -18.03 0.17 -6.31
CA SER A 7 -18.44 0.65 -5.00
C SER A 7 -17.40 0.19 -3.98
N ASN A 8 -16.58 1.09 -3.47
CA ASN A 8 -15.82 0.80 -2.26
C ASN A 8 -16.69 1.08 -1.04
N TYR A 9 -16.35 0.44 0.07
CA TYR A 9 -17.10 0.58 1.33
C TYR A 9 -16.52 1.65 2.25
N VAL A 10 -15.67 2.52 1.72
CA VAL A 10 -15.15 3.67 2.47
C VAL A 10 -16.27 4.70 2.61
N SER A 11 -16.67 4.96 3.84
CA SER A 11 -17.70 5.95 4.14
C SER A 11 -17.14 7.37 4.16
N HIS A 12 -16.07 7.60 4.90
CA HIS A 12 -15.41 8.89 5.06
C HIS A 12 -13.98 8.72 5.58
N LEU A 13 -13.25 9.82 5.66
CA LEU A 13 -11.99 9.90 6.38
C LEU A 13 -12.24 10.60 7.74
N GLU A 14 -11.45 10.25 8.77
CA GLU A 14 -11.65 10.75 10.12
C GLU A 14 -10.32 11.06 10.82
N CYS A 15 -10.19 12.21 11.44
CA CYS A 15 -9.05 12.51 12.31
C CYS A 15 -8.95 11.48 13.46
N SER A 16 -7.77 10.92 13.68
CA SER A 16 -7.55 9.93 14.75
C SER A 16 -7.82 10.50 16.15
N PHE A 17 -7.67 11.82 16.33
CA PHE A 17 -7.81 12.52 17.61
C PHE A 17 -9.18 13.19 17.75
N SER A 18 -9.48 14.22 16.95
CA SER A 18 -10.69 15.04 17.09
C SER A 18 -11.96 14.39 16.55
N LYS A 19 -11.84 13.28 15.82
CA LYS A 19 -12.95 12.61 15.11
C LYS A 19 -13.61 13.48 14.03
N LYS A 20 -13.01 14.62 13.69
CA LYS A 20 -13.46 15.43 12.57
C LYS A 20 -13.45 14.63 11.28
N ARG A 21 -14.52 14.72 10.50
CA ARG A 21 -14.68 14.00 9.23
C ARG A 21 -14.13 14.80 8.06
N TYR A 22 -13.56 14.09 7.10
CA TYR A 22 -13.01 14.62 5.86
C TYR A 22 -13.57 13.85 4.68
N THR A 23 -13.68 14.51 3.53
CA THR A 23 -14.08 13.84 2.29
C THR A 23 -12.97 12.92 1.78
N LYS A 24 -13.36 11.76 1.26
CA LYS A 24 -12.45 10.79 0.65
C LYS A 24 -11.99 11.16 -0.77
N ASP A 25 -12.64 12.16 -1.37
CA ASP A 25 -12.44 12.54 -2.77
C ASP A 25 -11.44 13.69 -2.96
N LYS A 26 -10.72 14.03 -1.90
CA LYS A 26 -9.64 15.04 -1.89
C LYS A 26 -8.38 14.46 -1.30
N ILE A 27 -7.25 15.06 -1.69
CA ILE A 27 -5.96 14.75 -1.08
C ILE A 27 -5.89 15.43 0.28
N HIS A 28 -5.53 14.65 1.28
CA HIS A 28 -5.26 15.12 2.64
C HIS A 28 -3.86 14.66 3.05
N ASN A 29 -3.15 15.48 3.81
CA ASN A 29 -1.91 15.09 4.48
C ASN A 29 -2.25 14.67 5.92
N LEU A 30 -2.20 15.60 6.86
CA LEU A 30 -2.62 15.42 8.24
C LEU A 30 -3.94 16.17 8.49
N SER A 31 -4.59 15.88 9.61
CA SER A 31 -5.75 16.66 10.06
C SER A 31 -5.32 18.08 10.48
N GLU A 32 -6.29 18.96 10.73
CA GLU A 32 -6.03 20.32 11.22
C GLU A 32 -5.26 20.32 12.55
N GLU A 33 -5.39 19.25 13.35
CA GLU A 33 -4.63 19.04 14.58
C GLU A 33 -3.29 18.33 14.35
N SER A 34 -2.80 18.27 13.12
CA SER A 34 -1.57 17.57 12.74
C SER A 34 -1.55 16.09 13.16
N LYS A 35 -2.71 15.44 13.13
CA LYS A 35 -2.87 14.01 13.45
C LYS A 35 -3.18 13.16 12.23
N PRO A 36 -2.87 11.86 12.26
CA PRO A 36 -3.23 10.93 11.18
C PRO A 36 -4.72 10.95 10.87
N ILE A 37 -5.04 10.83 9.59
CA ILE A 37 -6.40 10.69 9.09
C ILE A 37 -6.64 9.22 8.77
N LEU A 38 -7.68 8.65 9.35
CA LEU A 38 -8.04 7.23 9.25
C LEU A 38 -9.14 7.02 8.23
N VAL A 39 -9.04 5.96 7.44
CA VAL A 39 -10.10 5.52 6.54
C VAL A 39 -11.19 4.82 7.36
N LYS A 40 -12.43 5.24 7.23
CA LYS A 40 -13.59 4.65 7.91
C LYS A 40 -14.48 3.93 6.91
N TYR A 41 -14.98 2.77 7.31
CA TYR A 41 -15.78 1.88 6.47
C TYR A 41 -17.23 1.77 6.95
N ASP A 42 -18.13 1.52 6.01
CA ASP A 42 -19.50 1.09 6.30
C ASP A 42 -19.53 -0.42 6.54
N PHE A 43 -19.25 -0.83 7.77
CA PHE A 43 -19.23 -2.24 8.15
C PHE A 43 -20.61 -2.92 8.01
N LYS A 44 -21.71 -2.16 8.22
CA LYS A 44 -23.05 -2.73 8.05
C LYS A 44 -23.26 -3.19 6.61
N LYS A 45 -22.91 -2.33 5.66
CA LYS A 45 -23.01 -2.65 4.24
C LYS A 45 -22.06 -3.78 3.85
N ILE A 46 -20.82 -3.78 4.34
CA ILE A 46 -19.86 -4.87 4.09
C ILE A 46 -20.46 -6.21 4.53
N LEU A 47 -21.00 -6.30 5.76
CA LEU A 47 -21.57 -7.53 6.33
C LEU A 47 -22.87 -7.97 5.63
N THR A 48 -23.58 -7.05 4.98
CA THR A 48 -24.74 -7.39 4.15
C THR A 48 -24.31 -7.98 2.81
N ASP A 49 -23.27 -7.41 2.19
CA ASP A 49 -22.88 -7.75 0.82
C ASP A 49 -21.87 -8.92 0.76
N TYR A 50 -21.15 -9.20 1.87
CA TYR A 50 -20.08 -10.20 1.92
C TYR A 50 -20.09 -11.00 3.22
N SER A 51 -19.91 -12.31 3.09
CA SER A 51 -19.52 -13.19 4.20
C SER A 51 -17.99 -13.30 4.28
N TYR A 52 -17.48 -13.86 5.39
CA TYR A 52 -16.06 -14.20 5.52
C TYR A 52 -15.58 -15.13 4.39
N ASN A 53 -16.39 -16.11 4.01
CA ASN A 53 -16.05 -17.08 2.96
C ASN A 53 -15.92 -16.44 1.58
N ASP A 54 -16.66 -15.35 1.31
CA ASP A 54 -16.53 -14.62 0.05
C ASP A 54 -15.14 -14.01 -0.12
N PHE A 55 -14.50 -13.55 0.97
CA PHE A 55 -13.13 -13.06 0.92
C PHE A 55 -12.09 -14.17 0.88
N VAL A 56 -12.31 -15.28 1.58
CA VAL A 56 -11.38 -16.41 1.62
C VAL A 56 -11.32 -17.11 0.27
N ASN A 57 -12.50 -17.40 -0.30
CA ASN A 57 -12.66 -18.20 -1.52
C ASN A 57 -12.82 -17.34 -2.78
N ARG A 58 -12.66 -16.02 -2.68
CA ARG A 58 -12.89 -15.12 -3.80
C ARG A 58 -11.93 -15.41 -4.95
N HIS A 59 -12.49 -15.97 -6.00
CA HIS A 59 -11.85 -16.01 -7.31
C HIS A 59 -12.06 -14.66 -7.98
N THR A 60 -10.99 -13.92 -8.20
CA THR A 60 -11.03 -12.61 -8.88
C THR A 60 -9.98 -12.59 -9.96
N ASP A 61 -10.19 -11.77 -10.98
CA ASP A 61 -9.21 -11.49 -12.02
C ASP A 61 -8.00 -10.68 -11.49
N TYR A 62 -8.04 -10.31 -10.20
CA TYR A 62 -7.03 -9.49 -9.55
C TYR A 62 -6.17 -10.32 -8.60
N PRO A 63 -4.84 -10.35 -8.79
CA PRO A 63 -3.93 -11.16 -8.00
C PRO A 63 -3.65 -10.57 -6.61
N GLY A 64 -3.13 -11.41 -5.73
CA GLY A 64 -2.59 -11.02 -4.45
C GLY A 64 -3.56 -10.24 -3.56
N PHE A 65 -3.13 -9.10 -3.03
CA PHE A 65 -3.97 -8.30 -2.13
C PHE A 65 -5.09 -7.54 -2.87
N TRP A 66 -5.00 -7.38 -4.18
CA TRP A 66 -6.06 -6.76 -4.97
C TRP A 66 -7.38 -7.56 -4.94
N LYS A 67 -7.35 -8.81 -4.51
CA LYS A 67 -8.59 -9.56 -4.25
C LYS A 67 -9.48 -8.90 -3.19
N TYR A 68 -8.90 -8.06 -2.33
CA TYR A 68 -9.63 -7.29 -1.31
C TYR A 68 -10.12 -5.92 -1.81
N LEU A 69 -10.13 -5.72 -3.10
CA LEU A 69 -10.47 -4.45 -3.75
C LEU A 69 -11.76 -3.78 -3.20
N PRO A 70 -12.84 -4.50 -2.85
CA PRO A 70 -13.99 -3.89 -2.21
C PRO A 70 -13.70 -3.19 -0.88
N LEU A 71 -12.64 -3.62 -0.18
CA LEU A 71 -12.20 -3.03 1.09
C LEU A 71 -11.09 -1.99 0.92
N LEU A 72 -10.59 -1.80 -0.30
CA LEU A 72 -9.55 -0.82 -0.57
C LEU A 72 -10.18 0.52 -0.99
N PRO A 73 -9.56 1.68 -0.65
CA PRO A 73 -10.08 3.00 -1.00
C PRO A 73 -9.84 3.36 -2.48
N ILE A 74 -10.12 2.44 -3.38
CA ILE A 74 -9.99 2.57 -4.83
C ILE A 74 -11.37 2.59 -5.46
N ASN A 75 -11.65 3.55 -6.34
CA ASN A 75 -12.94 3.72 -7.00
C ASN A 75 -12.98 3.11 -8.40
N SER A 76 -11.82 2.89 -9.03
CA SER A 76 -11.72 2.39 -10.40
C SER A 76 -10.71 1.27 -10.53
N SER A 77 -11.11 0.18 -11.18
CA SER A 77 -10.20 -0.92 -11.52
C SER A 77 -9.06 -0.50 -12.45
N ASN A 78 -9.24 0.58 -13.22
CA ASN A 78 -8.20 1.12 -14.11
C ASN A 78 -7.01 1.72 -13.35
N SER A 79 -7.17 1.97 -12.06
CA SER A 79 -6.12 2.50 -11.18
C SER A 79 -5.23 1.41 -10.60
N ILE A 80 -5.64 0.14 -10.68
CA ILE A 80 -4.85 -0.99 -10.20
C ILE A 80 -3.51 -1.03 -10.93
N ILE A 81 -2.45 -1.14 -10.14
CA ILE A 81 -1.09 -1.32 -10.63
C ILE A 81 -0.65 -2.72 -10.23
N ASP A 82 -0.56 -3.60 -11.20
CA ASP A 82 -0.18 -4.99 -10.99
C ASP A 82 1.28 -5.20 -11.40
N LEU A 83 2.10 -5.65 -10.46
CA LEU A 83 3.49 -6.09 -10.66
C LEU A 83 3.65 -7.60 -10.44
N GLY A 84 2.56 -8.35 -10.46
CA GLY A 84 2.53 -9.78 -10.15
C GLY A 84 2.35 -10.04 -8.65
N GLU A 85 1.51 -9.26 -7.99
CA GLU A 85 1.16 -9.50 -6.59
C GLU A 85 0.65 -10.92 -6.40
N LEU A 86 1.09 -11.53 -5.33
CA LEU A 86 0.67 -12.89 -4.96
C LEU A 86 0.11 -12.92 -3.54
N ILE A 87 -0.59 -13.99 -3.24
CA ILE A 87 -0.97 -14.31 -1.86
C ILE A 87 0.25 -14.92 -1.19
N THR A 88 0.90 -14.14 -0.33
CA THR A 88 2.11 -14.59 0.38
C THR A 88 1.79 -15.75 1.32
N PRO A 89 2.68 -16.74 1.42
CA PRO A 89 2.44 -17.91 2.25
C PRO A 89 2.49 -17.58 3.75
N LEU A 90 1.72 -18.36 4.50
CA LEU A 90 1.77 -18.39 5.95
C LEU A 90 2.52 -19.67 6.36
N ILE A 91 3.79 -19.55 6.73
CA ILE A 91 4.70 -20.66 6.98
C ILE A 91 4.71 -20.95 8.49
N LYS A 92 4.30 -22.16 8.87
CA LYS A 92 4.44 -22.59 10.26
C LYS A 92 5.91 -22.83 10.58
N ILE A 93 6.39 -22.26 11.67
CA ILE A 93 7.76 -22.45 12.16
C ILE A 93 7.76 -23.10 13.53
N ASN A 94 8.82 -23.88 13.80
CA ASN A 94 9.06 -24.48 15.11
C ASN A 94 10.16 -23.68 15.82
N VAL A 95 9.80 -23.07 16.94
CA VAL A 95 10.73 -22.27 17.74
C VAL A 95 10.80 -22.85 19.15
N THR A 96 11.97 -23.32 19.53
CA THR A 96 12.18 -24.03 20.80
C THR A 96 12.05 -23.14 22.04
N LYS A 97 12.18 -21.82 21.88
CA LYS A 97 12.10 -20.83 22.96
C LYS A 97 10.69 -20.46 23.41
N PHE A 98 9.67 -20.96 22.73
CA PHE A 98 8.28 -20.67 23.07
C PHE A 98 7.62 -21.84 23.83
N PRO A 99 6.54 -21.60 24.59
CA PRO A 99 5.81 -22.67 25.26
C PRO A 99 5.43 -23.79 24.29
N LYS A 100 5.48 -25.04 24.72
CA LYS A 100 5.28 -26.24 23.85
C LYS A 100 4.01 -26.25 23.00
N ASN A 101 2.97 -25.53 23.44
CA ASN A 101 1.68 -25.45 22.72
C ASN A 101 1.55 -24.22 21.81
N SER A 102 2.61 -23.42 21.68
CA SER A 102 2.58 -22.24 20.81
C SER A 102 2.59 -22.64 19.34
N LYS A 103 1.71 -22.02 18.57
CA LYS A 103 1.70 -22.12 17.10
C LYS A 103 2.22 -20.80 16.55
N ILE A 104 3.38 -20.81 15.92
CA ILE A 104 4.01 -19.62 15.36
C ILE A 104 4.01 -19.74 13.85
N PHE A 105 3.61 -18.65 13.19
CA PHE A 105 3.57 -18.56 11.74
C PHE A 105 4.31 -17.32 11.26
N VAL A 106 5.02 -17.43 10.17
CA VAL A 106 5.66 -16.34 9.46
C VAL A 106 4.84 -16.05 8.20
N LYS A 107 4.37 -14.82 8.06
CA LYS A 107 3.81 -14.31 6.82
C LYS A 107 4.97 -13.81 5.95
N ASP A 108 5.33 -14.57 4.93
CA ASP A 108 6.52 -14.30 4.11
C ASP A 108 6.26 -13.22 3.07
N GLU A 109 6.35 -11.97 3.50
CA GLU A 109 6.17 -10.78 2.65
C GLU A 109 7.39 -10.46 1.78
N GLY A 110 8.50 -11.17 1.96
CA GLY A 110 9.67 -11.09 1.08
C GLY A 110 9.39 -11.59 -0.34
N ARG A 111 8.30 -12.30 -0.56
CA ARG A 111 7.86 -12.78 -1.88
C ARG A 111 7.03 -11.77 -2.67
N LEU A 112 6.70 -10.64 -2.09
CA LEU A 112 5.99 -9.57 -2.80
C LEU A 112 6.92 -8.91 -3.84
N PRO A 113 6.37 -8.28 -4.88
CA PRO A 113 7.13 -7.39 -5.74
C PRO A 113 7.97 -6.42 -4.91
N THR A 114 9.20 -6.17 -5.31
CA THR A 114 10.20 -5.37 -4.55
C THR A 114 10.67 -5.99 -3.22
N GLY A 115 10.45 -7.30 -3.01
CA GLY A 115 11.05 -8.08 -1.93
C GLY A 115 10.66 -7.69 -0.50
N SER A 116 9.57 -6.93 -0.30
CA SER A 116 9.17 -6.48 1.03
C SER A 116 7.68 -6.16 1.16
N PHE A 117 7.18 -6.11 2.41
CA PHE A 117 5.79 -5.71 2.71
C PHE A 117 5.46 -4.27 2.27
N LYS A 118 6.47 -3.44 1.99
CA LYS A 118 6.26 -2.07 1.50
C LYS A 118 5.51 -2.03 0.17
N ALA A 119 5.60 -3.08 -0.62
CA ALA A 119 4.84 -3.24 -1.85
C ALA A 119 3.33 -3.01 -1.64
N ARG A 120 2.72 -3.53 -0.56
CA ARG A 120 1.28 -3.38 -0.30
C ARG A 120 0.84 -1.93 -0.17
N GLY A 121 1.56 -1.17 0.67
CA GLY A 121 1.23 0.23 0.90
C GLY A 121 1.49 1.10 -0.32
N LEU A 122 2.61 0.87 -1.00
CA LEU A 122 3.00 1.69 -2.16
C LEU A 122 2.16 1.35 -3.41
N ALA A 123 1.79 0.10 -3.63
CA ALA A 123 0.83 -0.26 -4.68
C ALA A 123 -0.49 0.51 -4.51
N LEU A 124 -1.04 0.53 -3.29
CA LEU A 124 -2.27 1.26 -2.99
C LEU A 124 -2.10 2.77 -3.12
N ALA A 125 -0.99 3.32 -2.59
CA ALA A 125 -0.71 4.76 -2.66
C ALA A 125 -0.57 5.23 -4.12
N VAL A 126 0.17 4.48 -4.96
CA VAL A 126 0.34 4.82 -6.38
C VAL A 126 -0.96 4.66 -7.14
N ALA A 127 -1.75 3.61 -6.87
CA ALA A 127 -3.06 3.43 -7.49
C ALA A 127 -3.99 4.61 -7.14
N LYS A 128 -3.98 5.07 -5.89
CA LYS A 128 -4.77 6.23 -5.47
C LYS A 128 -4.26 7.53 -6.07
N ALA A 129 -2.95 7.71 -6.16
CA ALA A 129 -2.33 8.85 -6.85
C ALA A 129 -2.77 8.92 -8.32
N LYS A 130 -2.79 7.78 -9.01
CA LYS A 130 -3.29 7.68 -10.39
C LYS A 130 -4.76 8.10 -10.51
N GLU A 131 -5.63 7.70 -9.55
CA GLU A 131 -7.03 8.16 -9.51
C GLU A 131 -7.16 9.68 -9.37
N PHE A 132 -6.27 10.29 -8.61
CA PHE A 132 -6.23 11.75 -8.44
C PHE A 132 -5.51 12.49 -9.56
N GLY A 133 -5.03 11.78 -10.60
CA GLY A 133 -4.32 12.39 -11.72
C GLY A 133 -2.93 12.94 -11.36
N ILE A 134 -2.33 12.45 -10.26
CA ILE A 134 -1.00 12.86 -9.80
C ILE A 134 0.04 12.33 -10.79
N GLN A 135 0.94 13.23 -11.23
CA GLN A 135 1.98 12.91 -12.20
C GLN A 135 3.36 12.73 -11.55
N LYS A 136 3.51 13.13 -10.29
CA LYS A 136 4.79 13.10 -9.59
C LYS A 136 4.60 12.78 -8.10
N MET A 137 5.41 11.83 -7.59
CA MET A 137 5.42 11.44 -6.17
C MET A 137 6.82 11.54 -5.61
N ALA A 138 6.93 11.91 -4.34
CA ALA A 138 8.21 11.94 -3.63
C ALA A 138 8.08 11.22 -2.29
N ILE A 139 9.17 10.57 -1.85
CA ILE A 139 9.24 9.89 -0.57
C ILE A 139 10.63 10.04 0.05
N PRO A 140 10.74 10.46 1.33
CA PRO A 140 11.96 10.32 2.11
C PRO A 140 12.04 8.87 2.64
N THR A 141 13.19 8.22 2.45
CA THR A 141 13.39 6.84 2.94
C THR A 141 14.86 6.43 2.88
N ASN A 142 15.25 5.55 3.82
CA ASN A 142 16.56 4.88 3.82
C ASN A 142 16.43 3.37 3.50
N GLY A 143 15.31 2.91 2.92
CA GLY A 143 15.08 1.48 2.70
C GLY A 143 14.03 1.15 1.63
N ASN A 144 13.40 0.00 1.81
CA ASN A 144 12.52 -0.66 0.82
C ASN A 144 11.31 0.16 0.33
N ALA A 145 10.94 1.25 1.02
CA ALA A 145 9.82 2.07 0.56
C ALA A 145 10.17 2.87 -0.71
N GLY A 146 11.43 3.26 -0.89
CA GLY A 146 11.90 3.92 -2.09
C GLY A 146 11.83 3.02 -3.32
N ALA A 147 12.35 1.80 -3.23
CA ALA A 147 12.27 0.80 -4.29
C ALA A 147 10.81 0.45 -4.64
N ALA A 148 9.96 0.28 -3.63
CA ALA A 148 8.55 -0.01 -3.86
C ALA A 148 7.83 1.17 -4.55
N LEU A 149 8.04 2.43 -4.11
CA LEU A 149 7.49 3.58 -4.82
C LEU A 149 7.96 3.62 -6.26
N ALA A 150 9.28 3.47 -6.48
CA ALA A 150 9.87 3.54 -7.81
C ALA A 150 9.26 2.52 -8.77
N ALA A 151 9.13 1.26 -8.35
CA ALA A 151 8.58 0.19 -9.17
C ALA A 151 7.11 0.44 -9.56
N TYR A 152 6.25 0.74 -8.58
CA TYR A 152 4.82 0.98 -8.83
C TYR A 152 4.58 2.28 -9.60
N ALA A 153 5.30 3.35 -9.29
CA ALA A 153 5.20 4.62 -10.00
C ALA A 153 5.64 4.51 -11.45
N SER A 154 6.76 3.80 -11.72
CA SER A 154 7.24 3.49 -13.07
C SER A 154 6.17 2.77 -13.88
N LYS A 155 5.55 1.72 -13.32
CA LYS A 155 4.45 0.98 -13.97
C LYS A 155 3.21 1.85 -14.21
N ALA A 156 2.98 2.85 -13.38
CA ALA A 156 1.86 3.79 -13.49
C ALA A 156 2.14 4.99 -14.41
N ASN A 157 3.35 5.13 -14.95
CA ASN A 157 3.84 6.31 -15.65
C ASN A 157 3.78 7.59 -14.78
N ILE A 158 4.09 7.45 -13.49
CA ILE A 158 4.19 8.55 -12.53
C ILE A 158 5.67 8.77 -12.22
N GLU A 159 6.14 10.02 -12.32
CA GLU A 159 7.51 10.37 -11.94
C GLU A 159 7.72 10.14 -10.44
N SER A 160 8.79 9.46 -10.06
CA SER A 160 9.11 9.22 -8.65
C SER A 160 10.45 9.83 -8.25
N ILE A 161 10.46 10.45 -7.06
CA ILE A 161 11.65 11.04 -6.45
C ILE A 161 11.84 10.37 -5.09
N VAL A 162 13.05 9.84 -4.86
CA VAL A 162 13.41 9.21 -3.59
C VAL A 162 14.50 10.04 -2.93
N LEU A 163 14.21 10.58 -1.76
CA LEU A 163 15.12 11.34 -0.94
C LEU A 163 15.77 10.41 0.07
N CYS A 164 17.07 10.21 -0.02
CA CYS A 164 17.83 9.28 0.81
C CYS A 164 18.76 10.06 1.76
N PRO A 165 18.76 9.79 3.07
CA PRO A 165 19.87 10.18 3.94
C PRO A 165 21.20 9.65 3.41
N ASP A 166 22.29 10.31 3.77
CA ASP A 166 23.66 9.96 3.32
C ASP A 166 24.14 8.61 3.86
N ASP A 167 23.58 8.14 4.99
CA ASP A 167 23.82 6.82 5.59
C ASP A 167 22.98 5.68 4.95
N THR A 168 22.16 5.99 3.95
CA THR A 168 21.34 4.99 3.25
C THR A 168 22.21 3.96 2.57
N PRO A 169 21.95 2.63 2.78
CA PRO A 169 22.70 1.59 2.09
C PRO A 169 22.64 1.76 0.55
N LYS A 170 23.78 1.73 -0.10
CA LYS A 170 23.88 1.93 -1.57
C LYS A 170 22.96 1.00 -2.37
N ILE A 171 22.70 -0.20 -1.85
CA ILE A 171 21.80 -1.15 -2.52
C ILE A 171 20.38 -0.59 -2.65
N ASN A 172 19.86 0.08 -1.61
CA ASN A 172 18.52 0.66 -1.62
C ASN A 172 18.42 1.86 -2.58
N ILE A 173 19.49 2.70 -2.65
CA ILE A 173 19.56 3.81 -3.60
C ILE A 173 19.57 3.29 -5.03
N ASN A 174 20.44 2.30 -5.30
CA ASN A 174 20.58 1.70 -6.62
C ASN A 174 19.30 0.99 -7.07
N GLU A 175 18.64 0.26 -6.18
CA GLU A 175 17.36 -0.41 -6.48
C GLU A 175 16.29 0.58 -6.91
N ALA A 176 16.12 1.69 -6.17
CA ALA A 176 15.17 2.73 -6.54
C ALA A 176 15.52 3.39 -7.88
N ALA A 177 16.80 3.67 -8.13
CA ALA A 177 17.27 4.25 -9.39
C ALA A 177 17.05 3.32 -10.58
N LEU A 178 17.33 2.01 -10.43
CA LEU A 178 17.12 0.99 -11.48
C LEU A 178 15.64 0.84 -11.83
N GLN A 179 14.75 1.10 -10.89
CA GLN A 179 13.29 1.11 -11.11
C GLN A 179 12.78 2.43 -11.74
N GLY A 180 13.67 3.38 -12.02
CA GLY A 180 13.37 4.63 -12.72
C GLY A 180 13.11 5.84 -11.82
N ALA A 181 13.35 5.75 -10.52
CA ALA A 181 13.24 6.91 -9.64
C ALA A 181 14.43 7.86 -9.76
N LYS A 182 14.18 9.16 -9.63
CA LYS A 182 15.23 10.14 -9.38
C LYS A 182 15.63 10.04 -7.90
N THR A 183 16.81 9.54 -7.63
CA THR A 183 17.36 9.43 -6.27
C THR A 183 18.18 10.67 -5.92
N ILE A 184 17.95 11.24 -4.74
CA ILE A 184 18.65 12.42 -4.23
C ILE A 184 19.17 12.06 -2.84
N VAL A 185 20.48 12.08 -2.68
CA VAL A 185 21.11 11.91 -1.37
C VAL A 185 21.17 13.25 -0.67
N VAL A 186 20.71 13.29 0.57
CA VAL A 186 20.64 14.50 1.39
C VAL A 186 21.40 14.29 2.71
N ASN A 187 22.08 15.31 3.17
CA ASN A 187 22.66 15.30 4.52
C ASN A 187 21.56 15.61 5.54
N GLY A 188 21.24 14.64 6.37
CA GLY A 188 20.19 14.77 7.38
C GLY A 188 19.49 13.44 7.68
N LEU A 189 18.51 13.50 8.58
CA LEU A 189 17.66 12.38 8.94
C LEU A 189 16.39 12.38 8.09
N ILE A 190 15.70 11.24 8.08
CA ILE A 190 14.44 11.04 7.32
C ILE A 190 13.23 11.76 7.99
N ASN A 191 13.40 12.37 9.15
CA ASN A 191 12.35 13.06 9.93
C ASN A 191 12.18 14.51 9.48
#